data_0474ca9e8b346916e2d1d792e06b65ea
#
_entry.id   0474ca9e8b346916e2d1d792e06b65ea
#
_cell.length_a   1.000
_cell.length_b   1.000
_cell.length_c   1.000
_cell.angle_alpha   90.00
_cell.angle_beta   90.00
_cell.angle_gamma   90.00
#
_symmetry.space_group_name_H-M   'P 1'
#
loop_
_entity.id
_entity.type
_entity.pdbx_description
1 polymer ?
#
loop_
_entity_poly.entity_id
_entity_poly.type
_entity_poly.pdbx_seq_one_letter_code
_entity_poly.pdbx_strand_id
1 'polypeptide(L)'
;MAVTIIFTVMYFLLFNTGETWERVDVDTFEQSMEDNPDAFLLDVRTQAEWEQDGHLDGAVLIPHSSLEVRADELPGDKDELIHLYCRSGNRSVDAANTLIDLGYTNIVELKTGINGWKNADKPVQYSE
;
A
#
# COMPACT_ATOMS: atom_id res chain seq x y z
N MET A 1 6.57 12.24 -32.42
CA MET A 1 7.03 11.97 -31.05
C MET A 1 6.35 12.82 -30.01
N ALA A 2 6.19 14.12 -30.19
CA ALA A 2 5.47 14.98 -29.25
C ALA A 2 4.00 14.57 -29.07
N VAL A 3 3.37 14.06 -30.12
CA VAL A 3 1.96 13.63 -30.11
C VAL A 3 1.75 12.43 -29.17
N THR A 4 2.70 11.48 -29.14
CA THR A 4 2.59 10.29 -28.30
C THR A 4 2.64 10.64 -26.80
N ILE A 5 3.48 11.58 -26.43
CA ILE A 5 3.61 12.04 -25.03
C ILE A 5 2.33 12.75 -24.59
N ILE A 6 1.73 13.57 -25.46
CA ILE A 6 0.49 14.29 -25.18
C ILE A 6 -0.66 13.31 -24.95
N PHE A 7 -0.76 12.26 -25.78
CA PHE A 7 -1.78 11.22 -25.61
C PHE A 7 -1.61 10.45 -24.32
N THR A 8 -0.39 10.14 -23.92
CA THR A 8 -0.11 9.42 -22.67
C THR A 8 -0.52 10.22 -21.47
N VAL A 9 -0.16 11.51 -21.43
CA VAL A 9 -0.53 12.42 -20.35
C VAL A 9 -2.04 12.61 -20.29
N MET A 10 -2.68 12.77 -21.46
CA MET A 10 -4.13 12.97 -21.54
C MET A 10 -4.89 11.72 -21.11
N TYR A 11 -4.41 10.53 -21.50
CA TYR A 11 -4.95 9.26 -21.06
C TYR A 11 -4.89 9.15 -19.54
N PHE A 12 -3.74 9.43 -18.95
CA PHE A 12 -3.54 9.41 -17.50
C PHE A 12 -4.53 10.35 -16.80
N LEU A 13 -4.65 11.58 -17.27
CA LEU A 13 -5.55 12.58 -16.70
C LEU A 13 -7.03 12.18 -16.83
N LEU A 14 -7.42 11.55 -17.94
CA LEU A 14 -8.81 11.17 -18.16
C LEU A 14 -9.24 9.95 -17.36
N PHE A 15 -8.33 8.99 -17.12
CA PHE A 15 -8.66 7.71 -16.50
C PHE A 15 -8.23 7.61 -15.04
N ASN A 16 -7.49 8.59 -14.55
CA ASN A 16 -7.07 8.64 -13.15
C ASN A 16 -7.85 9.69 -12.36
N THR A 17 -9.10 9.90 -12.71
CA THR A 17 -9.95 10.89 -12.04
C THR A 17 -10.46 10.34 -10.72
N GLY A 18 -9.92 10.84 -9.61
CA GLY A 18 -10.41 10.58 -8.26
C GLY A 18 -9.97 9.27 -7.63
N GLU A 19 -9.41 8.34 -8.39
CA GLU A 19 -8.83 7.13 -7.82
C GLU A 19 -7.32 7.23 -7.85
N THR A 20 -6.72 7.20 -6.66
CA THR A 20 -5.29 7.43 -6.46
C THR A 20 -4.61 6.20 -5.88
N TRP A 21 -5.22 5.03 -5.99
CA TRP A 21 -4.62 3.80 -5.52
C TRP A 21 -4.77 2.67 -6.53
N GLU A 22 -3.74 1.83 -6.55
CA GLU A 22 -3.68 0.68 -7.44
C GLU A 22 -3.69 -0.60 -6.60
N ARG A 23 -4.43 -1.58 -7.08
CA ARG A 23 -4.55 -2.89 -6.47
C ARG A 23 -3.75 -3.87 -7.30
N VAL A 24 -2.69 -4.47 -6.74
CA VAL A 24 -1.72 -5.26 -7.50
C VAL A 24 -1.50 -6.65 -6.91
N ASP A 25 -0.97 -7.55 -7.73
CA ASP A 25 -0.59 -8.89 -7.29
C ASP A 25 0.75 -8.87 -6.52
N VAL A 26 1.12 -10.04 -5.98
CA VAL A 26 2.31 -10.19 -5.15
C VAL A 26 3.58 -9.78 -5.90
N ASP A 27 3.76 -10.24 -7.13
CA ASP A 27 4.99 -9.95 -7.89
C ASP A 27 5.10 -8.47 -8.23
N THR A 28 4.00 -7.83 -8.61
CA THR A 28 3.98 -6.39 -8.87
C THR A 28 4.26 -5.59 -7.60
N PHE A 29 3.68 -6.03 -6.46
CA PHE A 29 3.90 -5.38 -5.17
C PHE A 29 5.38 -5.46 -4.78
N GLU A 30 5.97 -6.63 -4.88
CA GLU A 30 7.40 -6.83 -4.58
C GLU A 30 8.28 -5.97 -5.46
N GLN A 31 7.98 -5.94 -6.77
CA GLN A 31 8.74 -5.12 -7.71
C GLN A 31 8.65 -3.63 -7.36
N SER A 32 7.44 -3.18 -6.99
CA SER A 32 7.25 -1.78 -6.57
C SER A 32 8.08 -1.45 -5.34
N MET A 33 8.15 -2.36 -4.37
CA MET A 33 8.98 -2.15 -3.17
C MET A 33 10.47 -2.13 -3.50
N GLU A 34 10.92 -2.98 -4.41
CA GLU A 34 12.32 -2.99 -4.86
C GLU A 34 12.69 -1.70 -5.60
N ASP A 35 11.78 -1.19 -6.43
CA ASP A 35 11.98 0.05 -7.19
C ASP A 35 11.89 1.29 -6.31
N ASN A 36 11.23 1.19 -5.16
CA ASN A 36 10.98 2.31 -4.25
C ASN A 36 11.31 1.91 -2.81
N PRO A 37 12.59 1.65 -2.50
CA PRO A 37 12.97 1.09 -1.19
C PRO A 37 12.72 2.03 -0.01
N ASP A 38 12.60 3.33 -0.26
CA ASP A 38 12.35 4.32 0.78
C ASP A 38 10.87 4.63 0.97
N ALA A 39 9.98 4.02 0.18
CA ALA A 39 8.54 4.23 0.31
C ALA A 39 8.03 3.67 1.64
N PHE A 40 6.96 4.28 2.14
CA PHE A 40 6.34 3.87 3.40
C PHE A 40 5.60 2.54 3.20
N LEU A 41 5.88 1.55 4.05
CA LEU A 41 5.22 0.25 3.99
C LEU A 41 4.26 0.13 5.19
N LEU A 42 2.97 0.08 4.92
CA LEU A 42 1.91 0.13 5.93
C LEU A 42 1.17 -1.21 6.04
N ASP A 43 1.22 -1.78 7.24
CA ASP A 43 0.45 -2.95 7.63
C ASP A 43 -0.76 -2.47 8.45
N VAL A 44 -1.97 -2.78 7.98
CA VAL A 44 -3.20 -2.32 8.65
C VAL A 44 -3.94 -3.43 9.40
N ARG A 45 -3.23 -4.51 9.73
CA ARG A 45 -3.77 -5.62 10.51
C ARG A 45 -3.77 -5.28 12.01
N THR A 46 -4.09 -6.26 12.83
CA THR A 46 -4.03 -6.13 14.30
C THR A 46 -2.63 -6.47 14.83
N GLN A 47 -2.35 -6.05 16.04
CA GLN A 47 -1.11 -6.40 16.75
C GLN A 47 -0.98 -7.93 16.90
N ALA A 48 -2.08 -8.62 17.19
CA ALA A 48 -2.06 -10.08 17.31
C ALA A 48 -1.66 -10.78 16.01
N GLU A 49 -2.19 -10.33 14.88
CA GLU A 49 -1.82 -10.86 13.57
C GLU A 49 -0.35 -10.60 13.25
N TRP A 50 0.13 -9.42 13.55
CA TRP A 50 1.53 -9.04 13.39
C TRP A 50 2.46 -10.01 14.12
N GLU A 51 2.14 -10.32 15.37
CA GLU A 51 2.95 -11.20 16.21
C GLU A 51 2.85 -12.66 15.80
N GLN A 52 1.65 -13.13 15.47
CA GLN A 52 1.37 -14.55 15.20
C GLN A 52 1.75 -14.96 13.78
N ASP A 53 1.47 -14.11 12.80
CA ASP A 53 1.60 -14.46 11.39
C ASP A 53 2.84 -13.86 10.73
N GLY A 54 3.59 -13.03 11.45
CA GLY A 54 4.72 -12.30 10.90
C GLY A 54 4.27 -11.08 10.11
N HIS A 55 5.24 -10.33 9.59
CA HIS A 55 4.99 -9.11 8.83
C HIS A 55 6.10 -8.92 7.78
N LEU A 56 5.87 -8.06 6.81
CA LEU A 56 6.89 -7.73 5.83
C LEU A 56 7.99 -6.90 6.47
N ASP A 57 9.22 -7.09 6.01
CA ASP A 57 10.38 -6.35 6.53
C ASP A 57 10.19 -4.85 6.27
N GLY A 58 10.43 -4.06 7.31
CA GLY A 58 10.31 -2.60 7.24
C GLY A 58 8.89 -2.06 7.37
N ALA A 59 7.89 -2.92 7.59
CA ALA A 59 6.50 -2.47 7.73
C ALA A 59 6.28 -1.71 9.03
N VAL A 60 5.39 -0.74 8.97
CA VAL A 60 4.88 -0.01 10.14
C VAL A 60 3.44 -0.47 10.37
N LEU A 61 3.13 -0.89 11.58
CA LEU A 61 1.80 -1.36 11.94
C LEU A 61 0.92 -0.21 12.43
N ILE A 62 -0.13 0.08 11.68
CA ILE A 62 -1.22 0.96 12.14
C ILE A 62 -2.51 0.25 11.76
N PRO A 63 -3.23 -0.37 12.71
CA PRO A 63 -4.49 -1.05 12.38
C PRO A 63 -5.45 -0.12 11.65
N HIS A 64 -6.20 -0.66 10.68
CA HIS A 64 -7.04 0.17 9.81
C HIS A 64 -8.03 1.05 10.58
N SER A 65 -8.52 0.57 11.72
CA SER A 65 -9.44 1.34 12.57
C SER A 65 -8.77 2.49 13.32
N SER A 66 -7.44 2.54 13.32
CA SER A 66 -6.66 3.57 14.03
C SER A 66 -6.02 4.59 13.09
N LEU A 67 -6.21 4.47 11.78
CA LEU A 67 -5.53 5.31 10.80
C LEU A 67 -5.81 6.80 11.00
N GLU A 68 -7.05 7.17 11.24
CA GLU A 68 -7.42 8.58 11.43
C GLU A 68 -6.80 9.15 12.70
N VAL A 69 -6.86 8.38 13.80
CA VAL A 69 -6.34 8.80 15.10
C VAL A 69 -4.81 8.87 15.09
N ARG A 70 -4.17 7.97 14.34
CA ARG A 70 -2.71 7.88 14.26
C ARG A 70 -2.15 8.43 12.94
N ALA A 71 -2.87 9.33 12.30
CA ALA A 71 -2.48 9.89 11.01
C ALA A 71 -1.15 10.64 11.06
N ASP A 72 -0.75 11.12 12.23
CA ASP A 72 0.55 11.78 12.43
C ASP A 72 1.75 10.82 12.27
N GLU A 73 1.51 9.51 12.28
CA GLU A 73 2.55 8.51 12.03
C GLU A 73 2.71 8.18 10.53
N LEU A 74 1.82 8.69 9.70
CA LEU A 74 1.89 8.53 8.25
C LEU A 74 2.84 9.59 7.63
N PRO A 75 3.27 9.40 6.37
CA PRO A 75 4.13 10.39 5.73
C PRO A 75 3.53 11.79 5.74
N GLY A 76 4.38 12.79 6.02
CA GLY A 76 3.96 14.20 5.96
C GLY A 76 3.68 14.67 4.54
N ASP A 77 4.43 14.16 3.57
CA ASP A 77 4.20 14.42 2.16
C ASP A 77 3.06 13.52 1.65
N LYS A 78 1.97 14.14 1.26
CA LYS A 78 0.77 13.42 0.80
C LYS A 78 0.95 12.73 -0.56
N ASP A 79 1.98 13.08 -1.30
CA ASP A 79 2.30 12.45 -2.59
C ASP A 79 3.32 11.31 -2.46
N GLU A 80 3.82 11.07 -1.25
CA GLU A 80 4.74 9.96 -1.02
C GLU A 80 4.05 8.62 -1.25
N LEU A 81 4.77 7.70 -1.90
CA LEU A 81 4.24 6.37 -2.18
C LEU A 81 4.05 5.58 -0.88
N ILE A 82 2.87 5.02 -0.70
CA ILE A 82 2.55 4.12 0.40
C ILE A 82 2.27 2.73 -0.18
N HIS A 83 3.04 1.75 0.26
CA HIS A 83 2.72 0.34 0.03
C HIS A 83 1.85 -0.13 1.17
N LEU A 84 0.70 -0.72 0.84
CA LEU A 84 -0.36 -1.03 1.81
C LEU A 84 -0.76 -2.49 1.71
N TYR A 85 -0.84 -3.17 2.86
CA TYR A 85 -1.37 -4.53 2.87
C TYR A 85 -2.13 -4.84 4.16
N CYS A 86 -3.01 -5.84 4.06
CA CYS A 86 -3.63 -6.46 5.21
C CYS A 86 -3.44 -7.98 5.15
N ARG A 87 -4.36 -8.75 5.70
CA ARG A 87 -4.24 -10.21 5.70
C ARG A 87 -4.60 -10.83 4.36
N SER A 88 -5.77 -10.51 3.82
CA SER A 88 -6.33 -11.14 2.61
C SER A 88 -6.90 -10.15 1.59
N GLY A 89 -6.70 -8.85 1.79
CA GLY A 89 -7.11 -7.82 0.83
C GLY A 89 -8.46 -7.17 1.10
N ASN A 90 -9.11 -7.45 2.23
CA ASN A 90 -10.41 -6.83 2.55
C ASN A 90 -10.26 -5.51 3.31
N ARG A 91 -9.56 -5.53 4.44
CA ARG A 91 -9.36 -4.32 5.27
C ARG A 91 -8.52 -3.27 4.56
N SER A 92 -7.62 -3.69 3.67
CA SER A 92 -6.77 -2.76 2.92
C SER A 92 -7.56 -1.90 1.94
N VAL A 93 -8.70 -2.36 1.45
CA VAL A 93 -9.60 -1.51 0.63
C VAL A 93 -10.15 -0.36 1.47
N ASP A 94 -10.65 -0.64 2.66
CA ASP A 94 -11.14 0.39 3.57
C ASP A 94 -10.00 1.33 3.98
N ALA A 95 -8.82 0.78 4.25
CA ALA A 95 -7.65 1.57 4.60
C ALA A 95 -7.23 2.49 3.45
N ALA A 96 -7.24 2.00 2.21
CA ALA A 96 -6.92 2.83 1.04
C ALA A 96 -7.89 4.01 0.92
N ASN A 97 -9.17 3.76 1.10
CA ASN A 97 -10.18 4.82 1.08
C ASN A 97 -9.96 5.85 2.19
N THR A 98 -9.60 5.40 3.39
CA THR A 98 -9.26 6.30 4.50
C THR A 98 -8.03 7.15 4.16
N LEU A 99 -7.00 6.55 3.58
CA LEU A 99 -5.80 7.29 3.18
C LEU A 99 -6.12 8.34 2.11
N ILE A 100 -6.97 8.01 1.15
CA ILE A 100 -7.42 8.98 0.13
C ILE A 100 -8.16 10.13 0.81
N ASP A 101 -9.05 9.85 1.74
CA ASP A 101 -9.79 10.87 2.48
C ASP A 101 -8.84 11.76 3.30
N LEU A 102 -7.71 11.21 3.75
CA LEU A 102 -6.67 11.97 4.46
C LEU A 102 -5.76 12.77 3.51
N GLY A 103 -5.96 12.64 2.20
CA GLY A 103 -5.23 13.41 1.19
C GLY A 103 -4.07 12.71 0.50
N TYR A 104 -3.84 11.42 0.80
CA TYR A 104 -2.76 10.66 0.16
C TYR A 104 -3.13 10.31 -1.27
N THR A 105 -2.18 10.50 -2.20
CA THR A 105 -2.43 10.42 -3.64
C THR A 105 -1.73 9.28 -4.33
N ASN A 106 -0.89 8.50 -3.61
CA ASN A 106 -0.01 7.53 -4.26
C ASN A 106 0.06 6.26 -3.43
N ILE A 107 -0.87 5.33 -3.69
CA ILE A 107 -1.03 4.11 -2.89
C ILE A 107 -0.97 2.89 -3.81
N VAL A 108 -0.16 1.91 -3.42
CA VAL A 108 -0.11 0.59 -4.07
C VAL A 108 -0.49 -0.44 -3.01
N GLU A 109 -1.59 -1.16 -3.25
CA GLU A 109 -2.18 -2.08 -2.28
C GLU A 109 -2.02 -3.52 -2.75
N LEU A 110 -1.58 -4.40 -1.84
CA LEU A 110 -1.40 -5.82 -2.13
C LEU A 110 -2.76 -6.54 -2.09
N LYS A 111 -3.26 -6.94 -3.25
CA LYS A 111 -4.58 -7.50 -3.45
C LYS A 111 -4.86 -8.73 -2.57
N THR A 112 -3.90 -9.64 -2.46
CA THR A 112 -4.06 -10.89 -1.73
C THR A 112 -3.53 -10.82 -0.29
N GLY A 113 -3.02 -9.67 0.12
CA GLY A 113 -2.49 -9.47 1.45
C GLY A 113 -1.29 -10.34 1.76
N ILE A 114 -0.94 -10.39 3.04
CA ILE A 114 0.20 -11.21 3.48
C ILE A 114 -0.05 -12.72 3.24
N ASN A 115 -1.31 -13.14 3.18
CA ASN A 115 -1.62 -14.54 2.85
C ASN A 115 -1.09 -14.89 1.45
N GLY A 116 -1.36 -14.06 0.46
CA GLY A 116 -0.83 -14.26 -0.89
C GLY A 116 0.69 -14.19 -0.95
N TRP A 117 1.27 -13.26 -0.20
CA TRP A 117 2.71 -13.12 -0.07
C TRP A 117 3.36 -14.41 0.45
N LYS A 118 2.82 -14.97 1.55
CA LYS A 118 3.30 -16.22 2.15
C LYS A 118 3.06 -17.42 1.23
N ASN A 119 1.93 -17.46 0.53
CA ASN A 119 1.63 -18.53 -0.42
C ASN A 119 2.57 -18.52 -1.62
N ALA A 120 3.17 -17.38 -1.92
CA ALA A 120 4.20 -17.25 -2.96
C ALA A 120 5.61 -17.52 -2.42
N ASP A 121 5.71 -18.06 -1.20
CA ASP A 121 6.98 -18.40 -0.53
C ASP A 121 7.90 -17.18 -0.31
N LYS A 122 7.33 -16.00 -0.14
CA LYS A 122 8.11 -14.79 0.12
C LYS A 122 8.32 -14.60 1.62
N PRO A 123 9.42 -13.94 2.02
CA PRO A 123 9.84 -13.92 3.43
C PRO A 123 9.00 -12.98 4.30
N VAL A 124 8.83 -13.38 5.57
CA VAL A 124 8.22 -12.55 6.60
C VAL A 124 9.12 -12.49 7.82
N GLN A 125 8.94 -11.44 8.61
CA GLN A 125 9.65 -11.22 9.88
C GLN A 125 8.69 -11.53 11.03
N TYR A 126 9.23 -11.99 12.16
CA TYR A 126 8.46 -12.29 13.37
C TYR A 126 8.92 -11.47 14.57
N SER A 127 9.78 -10.51 14.35
CA SER A 127 10.31 -9.67 15.44
C SER A 127 9.38 -8.49 15.75
N GLU A 128 9.65 -7.89 16.86
CA GLU A 128 8.97 -6.72 17.39
C GLU A 128 8.75 -5.60 16.37
#